data_47a65931ae15a00b683b275c9c79c2b3
#
_entry.id   47a65931ae15a00b683b275c9c79c2b3
#
_cell.length_a   1.000
_cell.length_b   1.000
_cell.length_c   1.000
_cell.angle_alpha   90.00
_cell.angle_beta   90.00
_cell.angle_gamma   90.00
#
_symmetry.space_group_name_H-M   'P 1'
#
loop_
_entity.id
_entity.type
_entity.pdbx_description
1 polymer ?
#
loop_
_entity_poly.entity_id
_entity_poly.type
_entity_poly.pdbx_seq_one_letter_code
_entity_poly.pdbx_strand_id
1 'polypeptide(L)'
;MVTSNALPDANDIAFVAVSILAIIIAWDAYWLTKQRTDVPTLGKQGNGNFAWKSEGAQEVIRQWGNLGSMAAMMALPWALVQLSNTSPTYVVVWDILLALHLISLLVPKRYAITTTHLFADGQRYPWSMLKLAKKQPKRRIMLLRKGWGIFGPLPLGGDHHDLSIARLQIENVISAKQSPGTNLESNIGESE
;
A
#
# COMPACT_ATOMS: atom_id res chain seq x y z
N MET A 1 -9.14 51.69 -0.68
CA MET A 1 -8.37 50.73 0.12
C MET A 1 -7.98 49.59 -0.80
N VAL A 2 -6.73 49.58 -1.26
CA VAL A 2 -6.18 48.47 -2.06
C VAL A 2 -5.77 47.40 -1.03
N THR A 3 -6.51 46.33 -0.92
CA THR A 3 -6.07 45.15 -0.20
C THR A 3 -4.86 44.61 -0.95
N SER A 4 -3.66 44.92 -0.47
CA SER A 4 -2.44 44.25 -0.94
C SER A 4 -2.63 42.76 -0.66
N ASN A 5 -2.83 41.96 -1.70
CA ASN A 5 -2.67 40.51 -1.63
C ASN A 5 -1.17 40.28 -1.36
N ALA A 6 -0.79 40.35 -0.09
CA ALA A 6 0.54 39.96 0.33
C ALA A 6 0.67 38.47 0.03
N LEU A 7 1.63 38.12 -0.80
CA LEU A 7 2.00 36.72 -1.00
C LEU A 7 2.31 36.11 0.37
N PRO A 8 1.92 34.86 0.62
CA PRO A 8 2.21 34.19 1.89
C PRO A 8 3.73 34.20 2.14
N ASP A 9 4.13 34.45 3.38
CA ASP A 9 5.54 34.40 3.77
C ASP A 9 6.15 33.01 3.52
N ALA A 10 7.43 32.97 3.19
CA ALA A 10 8.14 31.72 2.94
C ALA A 10 8.07 30.76 4.15
N ASN A 11 8.05 31.29 5.37
CA ASN A 11 7.87 30.51 6.59
C ASN A 11 6.47 29.90 6.70
N ASP A 12 5.42 30.63 6.27
CA ASP A 12 4.05 30.10 6.27
C ASP A 12 3.92 28.91 5.29
N ILE A 13 4.53 29.05 4.11
CA ILE A 13 4.57 27.96 3.12
C ILE A 13 5.33 26.76 3.68
N ALA A 14 6.49 26.98 4.30
CA ALA A 14 7.29 25.94 4.92
C ALA A 14 6.52 25.23 6.05
N PHE A 15 5.84 25.99 6.90
CA PHE A 15 4.99 25.44 7.96
C PHE A 15 3.88 24.53 7.41
N VAL A 16 3.17 24.99 6.37
CA VAL A 16 2.12 24.19 5.72
C VAL A 16 2.69 22.92 5.12
N ALA A 17 3.83 22.99 4.39
CA ALA A 17 4.47 21.84 3.78
C ALA A 17 4.89 20.79 4.82
N VAL A 18 5.55 21.22 5.91
CA VAL A 18 5.96 20.35 7.03
C VAL A 18 4.73 19.72 7.70
N SER A 19 3.67 20.49 7.90
CA SER A 19 2.43 20.00 8.52
C SER A 19 1.75 18.92 7.66
N ILE A 20 1.68 19.11 6.35
CA ILE A 20 1.13 18.10 5.42
C ILE A 20 1.97 16.83 5.47
N LEU A 21 3.29 16.94 5.42
CA LEU A 21 4.20 15.79 5.49
C LEU A 21 4.04 15.03 6.82
N ALA A 22 3.91 15.75 7.94
CA ALA A 22 3.68 15.15 9.25
C ALA A 22 2.37 14.37 9.30
N ILE A 23 1.29 14.91 8.72
CA ILE A 23 -0.01 14.22 8.61
C ILE A 23 0.11 12.94 7.78
N ILE A 24 0.81 12.98 6.63
CA ILE A 24 1.04 11.79 5.79
C ILE A 24 1.77 10.72 6.57
N ILE A 25 2.84 11.07 7.30
CA ILE A 25 3.63 10.11 8.08
C ILE A 25 2.81 9.52 9.23
N ALA A 26 2.04 10.34 9.93
CA ALA A 26 1.14 9.86 10.99
C ALA A 26 0.09 8.89 10.43
N TRP A 27 -0.44 9.16 9.25
CA TRP A 27 -1.36 8.28 8.53
C TRP A 27 -0.70 6.94 8.16
N ASP A 28 0.51 6.97 7.61
CA ASP A 28 1.27 5.77 7.27
C ASP A 28 1.58 4.93 8.52
N ALA A 29 2.01 5.57 9.61
CA ALA A 29 2.27 4.89 10.88
C ALA A 29 1.03 4.22 11.46
N TYR A 30 -0.14 4.89 11.37
CA TYR A 30 -1.42 4.31 11.76
C TYR A 30 -1.73 3.03 10.99
N TRP A 31 -1.60 3.06 9.65
CA TRP A 31 -1.87 1.88 8.82
C TRP A 31 -0.88 0.75 9.03
N LEU A 32 0.40 1.06 9.24
CA LEU A 32 1.42 0.06 9.59
C LEU A 32 1.11 -0.63 10.92
N THR A 33 0.69 0.13 11.92
CA THR A 33 0.30 -0.42 13.23
C THR A 33 -0.93 -1.30 13.09
N LYS A 34 -1.94 -0.84 12.36
CA LYS A 34 -3.17 -1.59 12.11
C LYS A 34 -2.92 -2.90 11.38
N GLN A 35 -2.03 -2.93 10.38
CA GLN A 35 -1.64 -4.17 9.70
C GLN A 35 -1.08 -5.22 10.67
N ARG A 36 -0.29 -4.80 11.65
CA ARG A 36 0.28 -5.71 12.65
C ARG A 36 -0.77 -6.24 13.62
N THR A 37 -1.78 -5.44 13.94
CA THR A 37 -2.89 -5.85 14.79
C THR A 37 -3.84 -6.79 14.05
N ASP A 38 -4.18 -6.48 12.79
CA ASP A 38 -5.10 -7.30 11.98
C ASP A 38 -4.48 -8.63 11.53
N VAL A 39 -3.14 -8.69 11.35
CA VAL A 39 -2.39 -9.89 10.94
C VAL A 39 -1.25 -10.16 11.94
N PRO A 40 -1.57 -10.67 13.14
CA PRO A 40 -0.57 -10.86 14.19
C PRO A 40 0.39 -12.01 13.90
N THR A 41 -0.09 -13.11 13.31
CA THR A 41 0.67 -14.34 13.03
C THR A 41 0.86 -14.55 11.54
N LEU A 42 2.05 -15.05 11.16
CA LEU A 42 2.41 -15.37 9.76
C LEU A 42 2.37 -16.88 9.53
N GLY A 43 2.27 -17.29 8.26
CA GLY A 43 2.24 -18.67 7.83
C GLY A 43 0.84 -19.22 7.63
N LYS A 44 0.74 -20.56 7.51
CA LYS A 44 -0.53 -21.26 7.39
C LYS A 44 -1.27 -21.22 8.73
N GLN A 45 -2.49 -20.72 8.70
CA GLN A 45 -3.40 -20.70 9.83
C GLN A 45 -4.48 -21.75 9.60
N GLY A 46 -5.15 -22.18 10.70
CA GLY A 46 -6.30 -23.07 10.58
C GLY A 46 -7.36 -22.54 9.60
N ASN A 47 -8.20 -23.40 9.06
CA ASN A 47 -9.26 -23.07 8.10
C ASN A 47 -8.81 -22.58 6.72
N GLY A 48 -7.60 -22.93 6.26
CA GLY A 48 -7.11 -22.56 4.94
C GLY A 48 -6.63 -21.10 4.81
N ASN A 49 -6.54 -20.38 5.92
CA ASN A 49 -6.00 -19.03 5.92
C ASN A 49 -4.47 -19.05 5.77
N PHE A 50 -3.93 -18.06 5.08
CA PHE A 50 -2.50 -17.90 4.90
C PHE A 50 -2.09 -16.44 5.04
N ALA A 51 -1.07 -16.19 5.85
CA ALA A 51 -0.53 -14.85 6.06
C ALA A 51 0.97 -14.80 5.79
N TRP A 52 1.43 -13.75 5.09
CA TRP A 52 2.82 -13.56 4.73
C TRP A 52 3.24 -12.09 4.84
N LYS A 53 4.52 -11.83 4.67
CA LYS A 53 5.08 -10.47 4.69
C LYS A 53 5.73 -10.13 3.36
N SER A 54 5.78 -8.83 3.03
CA SER A 54 6.59 -8.35 1.91
C SER A 54 8.08 -8.36 2.27
N GLU A 55 8.94 -8.37 1.24
CA GLU A 55 10.39 -8.18 1.39
C GLU A 55 10.75 -6.69 1.47
N GLY A 56 10.23 -5.96 2.46
CA GLY A 56 10.30 -4.50 2.61
C GLY A 56 11.53 -3.81 2.00
N ALA A 57 12.74 -4.12 2.51
CA ALA A 57 13.97 -3.47 2.06
C ALA A 57 14.31 -3.72 0.57
N GLN A 58 14.16 -4.95 0.06
CA GLN A 58 14.45 -5.26 -1.34
C GLN A 58 13.46 -4.58 -2.29
N GLU A 59 12.24 -4.36 -1.85
CA GLU A 59 11.22 -3.70 -2.65
C GLU A 59 11.51 -2.20 -2.82
N VAL A 60 12.04 -1.56 -1.79
CA VAL A 60 12.46 -0.14 -1.80
C VAL A 60 13.74 0.04 -2.60
N ILE A 61 14.77 -0.79 -2.37
CA ILE A 61 16.07 -0.70 -3.07
C ILE A 61 15.91 -0.91 -4.58
N ARG A 62 14.97 -1.75 -5.00
CA ARG A 62 14.69 -1.96 -6.44
C ARG A 62 14.09 -0.74 -7.13
N GLN A 63 13.59 0.23 -6.39
CA GLN A 63 13.02 1.48 -6.90
C GLN A 63 14.01 2.63 -6.74
N TRP A 64 15.21 2.52 -7.33
CA TRP A 64 16.26 3.55 -7.27
C TRP A 64 15.77 4.97 -7.60
N GLY A 65 14.77 5.07 -8.50
CA GLY A 65 14.15 6.35 -8.80
C GLY A 65 13.49 7.01 -7.61
N ASN A 66 12.85 6.22 -6.73
CA ASN A 66 12.23 6.74 -5.51
C ASN A 66 13.29 7.19 -4.49
N LEU A 67 14.39 6.44 -4.35
CA LEU A 67 15.50 6.83 -3.48
C LEU A 67 16.17 8.10 -3.97
N GLY A 68 16.39 8.23 -5.28
CA GLY A 68 16.94 9.44 -5.89
C GLY A 68 16.04 10.66 -5.69
N SER A 69 14.73 10.51 -5.87
CA SER A 69 13.78 11.60 -5.62
C SER A 69 13.71 11.99 -4.14
N MET A 70 13.79 11.04 -3.22
CA MET A 70 13.84 11.33 -1.79
C MET A 70 15.13 12.06 -1.40
N ALA A 71 16.27 11.63 -1.91
CA ALA A 71 17.53 12.34 -1.69
C ALA A 71 17.48 13.78 -2.23
N ALA A 72 16.88 13.99 -3.41
CA ALA A 72 16.67 15.31 -3.95
C ALA A 72 15.70 16.15 -3.09
N MET A 73 14.62 15.56 -2.57
CA MET A 73 13.70 16.25 -1.67
C MET A 73 14.34 16.65 -0.33
N MET A 74 15.35 15.93 0.14
CA MET A 74 16.12 16.30 1.32
C MET A 74 17.14 17.39 1.00
N ALA A 75 17.82 17.32 -0.15
CA ALA A 75 18.87 18.27 -0.49
C ALA A 75 18.32 19.62 -0.98
N LEU A 76 17.20 19.64 -1.72
CA LEU A 76 16.67 20.84 -2.34
C LEU A 76 16.32 21.97 -1.36
N PRO A 77 15.66 21.73 -0.21
CA PRO A 77 15.35 22.79 0.75
C PRO A 77 16.59 23.49 1.29
N TRP A 78 17.70 22.77 1.48
CA TRP A 78 18.96 23.37 1.92
C TRP A 78 19.54 24.36 0.89
N ALA A 79 19.41 24.07 -0.39
CA ALA A 79 19.81 25.01 -1.44
C ALA A 79 18.90 26.24 -1.49
N LEU A 80 17.62 26.09 -1.17
CA LEU A 80 16.63 27.17 -1.25
C LEU A 80 16.54 28.04 0.02
N VAL A 81 16.93 27.51 1.18
CA VAL A 81 16.78 28.22 2.48
C VAL A 81 17.49 29.59 2.48
N GLN A 82 18.65 29.66 1.82
CA GLN A 82 19.43 30.90 1.74
C GLN A 82 18.80 31.93 0.80
N LEU A 83 18.03 31.48 -0.18
CA LEU A 83 17.38 32.34 -1.17
C LEU A 83 16.00 32.82 -0.72
N SER A 84 15.31 32.02 0.11
CA SER A 84 13.93 32.26 0.52
C SER A 84 13.78 32.93 1.88
N ASN A 85 14.85 33.18 2.63
CA ASN A 85 14.84 33.63 4.03
C ASN A 85 13.98 32.74 4.96
N THR A 86 13.77 31.47 4.59
CA THR A 86 13.05 30.50 5.41
C THR A 86 13.92 30.12 6.61
N SER A 87 13.32 29.92 7.77
CA SER A 87 14.04 29.44 8.96
C SER A 87 14.63 28.05 8.70
N PRO A 88 15.93 27.82 8.93
CA PRO A 88 16.57 26.51 8.78
C PRO A 88 15.90 25.40 9.63
N THR A 89 15.21 25.78 10.70
CA THR A 89 14.46 24.85 11.55
C THR A 89 13.43 24.04 10.76
N TYR A 90 12.74 24.67 9.80
CA TYR A 90 11.76 23.95 8.95
C TYR A 90 12.43 22.93 8.07
N VAL A 91 13.64 23.20 7.55
CA VAL A 91 14.38 22.25 6.73
C VAL A 91 14.85 21.05 7.55
N VAL A 92 15.33 21.27 8.77
CA VAL A 92 15.71 20.19 9.69
C VAL A 92 14.51 19.32 10.03
N VAL A 93 13.37 19.92 10.38
CA VAL A 93 12.13 19.17 10.68
C VAL A 93 11.66 18.39 9.46
N TRP A 94 11.71 18.99 8.26
CA TRP A 94 11.40 18.32 6.99
C TRP A 94 12.26 17.07 6.76
N ASP A 95 13.58 17.18 6.95
CA ASP A 95 14.51 16.07 6.78
C ASP A 95 14.27 14.93 7.80
N ILE A 96 13.99 15.29 9.05
CA ILE A 96 13.63 14.30 10.08
C ILE A 96 12.35 13.55 9.66
N LEU A 97 11.34 14.26 9.19
CA LEU A 97 10.09 13.66 8.73
C LEU A 97 10.30 12.76 7.52
N LEU A 98 11.10 13.19 6.53
CA LEU A 98 11.43 12.37 5.37
C LEU A 98 12.21 11.12 5.76
N ALA A 99 13.15 11.22 6.70
CA ALA A 99 13.88 10.07 7.23
C ALA A 99 12.93 9.07 7.93
N LEU A 100 11.98 9.56 8.72
CA LEU A 100 10.94 8.71 9.34
C LEU A 100 10.06 8.04 8.28
N HIS A 101 9.68 8.78 7.23
CA HIS A 101 8.94 8.19 6.11
C HIS A 101 9.75 7.10 5.40
N LEU A 102 11.04 7.33 5.14
CA LEU A 102 11.92 6.32 4.57
C LEU A 102 12.01 5.06 5.43
N ILE A 103 12.14 5.22 6.75
CA ILE A 103 12.11 4.10 7.69
C ILE A 103 10.78 3.36 7.61
N SER A 104 9.65 4.05 7.51
CA SER A 104 8.33 3.43 7.37
C SER A 104 8.19 2.57 6.13
N LEU A 105 8.81 2.98 5.01
CA LEU A 105 8.84 2.21 3.76
C LEU A 105 9.68 0.92 3.86
N LEU A 106 10.67 0.88 4.77
CA LEU A 106 11.48 -0.32 5.01
C LEU A 106 10.73 -1.36 5.85
N VAL A 107 9.66 -0.96 6.54
CA VAL A 107 8.86 -1.89 7.36
C VAL A 107 8.10 -2.86 6.45
N PRO A 108 8.30 -4.19 6.62
CA PRO A 108 7.59 -5.18 5.81
C PRO A 108 6.09 -5.08 6.00
N LYS A 109 5.37 -4.97 4.89
CA LYS A 109 3.90 -5.03 4.87
C LYS A 109 3.44 -6.45 5.14
N ARG A 110 2.29 -6.58 5.81
CA ARG A 110 1.67 -7.87 6.10
C ARG A 110 0.42 -8.07 5.27
N TYR A 111 0.27 -9.27 4.76
CA TYR A 111 -0.87 -9.69 3.95
C TYR A 111 -1.48 -10.95 4.56
N ALA A 112 -2.79 -11.12 4.43
CA ALA A 112 -3.44 -12.36 4.81
C ALA A 112 -4.60 -12.68 3.87
N ILE A 113 -4.70 -13.95 3.52
CA ILE A 113 -5.80 -14.55 2.77
C ILE A 113 -6.71 -15.26 3.77
N THR A 114 -7.98 -14.95 3.73
CA THR A 114 -9.02 -15.68 4.45
C THR A 114 -10.08 -16.18 3.47
N THR A 115 -10.97 -17.02 3.90
CA THR A 115 -12.07 -17.54 3.07
C THR A 115 -13.01 -16.43 2.56
N THR A 116 -13.10 -15.31 3.27
CA THR A 116 -14.04 -14.22 2.97
C THR A 116 -13.38 -12.95 2.44
N HIS A 117 -12.16 -12.64 2.89
CA HIS A 117 -11.49 -11.38 2.64
C HIS A 117 -10.00 -11.56 2.37
N LEU A 118 -9.42 -10.60 1.67
CA LEU A 118 -7.98 -10.36 1.60
C LEU A 118 -7.63 -9.19 2.51
N PHE A 119 -6.63 -9.35 3.37
CA PHE A 119 -6.02 -8.26 4.12
C PHE A 119 -4.79 -7.77 3.38
N ALA A 120 -4.78 -6.51 3.00
CA ALA A 120 -3.65 -5.86 2.35
C ALA A 120 -3.62 -4.37 2.70
N ASP A 121 -2.43 -3.81 2.92
CA ASP A 121 -2.23 -2.40 3.24
C ASP A 121 -3.11 -1.90 4.42
N GLY A 122 -3.36 -2.76 5.43
CA GLY A 122 -4.20 -2.48 6.60
C GLY A 122 -5.70 -2.48 6.32
N GLN A 123 -6.12 -2.78 5.11
CA GLN A 123 -7.53 -2.81 4.70
C GLN A 123 -8.02 -4.23 4.44
N ARG A 124 -9.33 -4.42 4.58
CA ARG A 124 -10.03 -5.69 4.32
C ARG A 124 -10.76 -5.58 2.99
N TYR A 125 -10.38 -6.40 2.04
CA TYR A 125 -11.00 -6.44 0.72
C TYR A 125 -11.83 -7.72 0.57
N PRO A 126 -13.16 -7.64 0.45
CA PRO A 126 -13.97 -8.82 0.16
C PRO A 126 -13.64 -9.34 -1.24
N TRP A 127 -13.60 -10.68 -1.41
CA TRP A 127 -13.25 -11.30 -2.69
C TRP A 127 -14.17 -10.92 -3.85
N SER A 128 -15.43 -10.53 -3.56
CA SER A 128 -16.37 -10.03 -4.57
C SER A 128 -15.89 -8.75 -5.28
N MET A 129 -15.06 -7.94 -4.60
CA MET A 129 -14.49 -6.69 -5.14
C MET A 129 -13.13 -6.88 -5.81
N LEU A 130 -12.57 -8.09 -5.79
CA LEU A 130 -11.25 -8.37 -6.34
C LEU A 130 -11.33 -9.22 -7.60
N LYS A 131 -10.44 -8.95 -8.53
CA LYS A 131 -10.19 -9.79 -9.73
C LYS A 131 -8.68 -9.98 -9.89
N LEU A 132 -8.28 -11.14 -10.35
CA LEU A 132 -6.90 -11.37 -10.75
C LEU A 132 -6.62 -10.60 -12.06
N ALA A 133 -5.51 -9.86 -12.11
CA ALA A 133 -5.12 -9.17 -13.34
C ALA A 133 -4.68 -10.18 -14.41
N LYS A 134 -5.02 -9.94 -15.67
CA LYS A 134 -4.65 -10.82 -16.80
C LYS A 134 -3.12 -10.96 -16.94
N LYS A 135 -2.37 -9.87 -16.73
CA LYS A 135 -0.91 -9.86 -16.78
C LYS A 135 -0.36 -9.89 -15.36
N GLN A 136 0.31 -10.99 -15.01
CA GLN A 136 0.92 -11.18 -13.70
C GLN A 136 2.43 -10.97 -13.76
N PRO A 137 3.00 -10.06 -12.96
CA PRO A 137 4.45 -9.94 -12.80
C PRO A 137 5.01 -11.18 -12.10
N LYS A 138 6.26 -11.56 -12.42
CA LYS A 138 6.91 -12.77 -11.83
C LYS A 138 7.10 -12.67 -10.30
N ARG A 139 7.29 -11.45 -9.76
CA ARG A 139 7.65 -11.21 -8.36
C ARG A 139 6.56 -10.53 -7.54
N ARG A 140 5.33 -10.45 -8.05
CA ARG A 140 4.18 -9.85 -7.37
C ARG A 140 2.91 -10.53 -7.83
N ILE A 141 1.89 -10.52 -6.98
CA ILE A 141 0.54 -10.87 -7.38
C ILE A 141 -0.20 -9.57 -7.63
N MET A 142 -0.74 -9.40 -8.82
CA MET A 142 -1.49 -8.20 -9.18
C MET A 142 -2.97 -8.50 -9.14
N LEU A 143 -3.69 -7.88 -8.21
CA LEU A 143 -5.13 -7.88 -8.13
C LEU A 143 -5.69 -6.56 -8.62
N LEU A 144 -6.92 -6.56 -9.08
CA LEU A 144 -7.67 -5.37 -9.50
C LEU A 144 -8.89 -5.21 -8.61
N ARG A 145 -9.05 -4.03 -8.02
CA ARG A 145 -10.22 -3.65 -7.24
C ARG A 145 -11.31 -3.15 -8.18
N LYS A 146 -12.48 -3.77 -8.16
CA LYS A 146 -13.63 -3.34 -8.97
C LYS A 146 -14.10 -1.96 -8.50
N GLY A 147 -14.39 -1.08 -9.44
CA GLY A 147 -14.93 0.26 -9.15
C GLY A 147 -13.90 1.34 -8.79
N TRP A 148 -12.58 1.02 -8.73
CA TRP A 148 -11.53 1.96 -8.35
C TRP A 148 -10.80 2.62 -9.55
N GLY A 149 -11.19 2.32 -10.77
CA GLY A 149 -10.58 2.90 -11.98
C GLY A 149 -9.06 2.76 -12.01
N ILE A 150 -8.35 3.88 -12.18
CA ILE A 150 -6.88 3.93 -12.22
C ILE A 150 -6.21 3.52 -10.89
N PHE A 151 -6.90 3.64 -9.76
CA PHE A 151 -6.44 3.20 -8.44
C PHE A 151 -6.78 1.74 -8.14
N GLY A 152 -7.35 1.03 -9.12
CA GLY A 152 -7.74 -0.38 -9.00
C GLY A 152 -6.60 -1.37 -8.76
N PRO A 153 -5.39 -1.20 -9.34
CA PRO A 153 -4.30 -2.14 -9.13
C PRO A 153 -3.87 -2.24 -7.67
N LEU A 154 -3.82 -3.47 -7.15
CA LEU A 154 -3.36 -3.83 -5.81
C LEU A 154 -2.21 -4.82 -5.95
N PRO A 155 -0.95 -4.36 -5.89
CA PRO A 155 0.22 -5.23 -5.96
C PRO A 155 0.49 -5.86 -4.59
N LEU A 156 0.55 -7.19 -4.52
CA LEU A 156 0.96 -7.93 -3.34
C LEU A 156 2.41 -8.39 -3.54
N GLY A 157 3.29 -7.96 -2.65
CA GLY A 157 4.71 -8.36 -2.60
C GLY A 157 4.92 -9.53 -1.65
N GLY A 158 6.12 -10.14 -1.71
CA GLY A 158 6.51 -11.21 -0.81
C GLY A 158 7.67 -12.04 -1.37
N ASP A 159 8.17 -12.97 -0.56
CA ASP A 159 9.12 -13.96 -1.03
C ASP A 159 8.51 -14.87 -2.10
N HIS A 160 9.37 -15.42 -2.97
CA HIS A 160 8.92 -16.25 -4.09
C HIS A 160 8.11 -17.47 -3.63
N HIS A 161 8.51 -18.09 -2.52
CA HIS A 161 7.82 -19.22 -1.93
C HIS A 161 6.43 -18.84 -1.43
N ASP A 162 6.35 -17.77 -0.63
CA ASP A 162 5.09 -17.25 -0.07
C ASP A 162 4.12 -16.81 -1.19
N LEU A 163 4.65 -16.13 -2.23
CA LEU A 163 3.85 -15.71 -3.38
C LEU A 163 3.29 -16.87 -4.19
N SER A 164 4.03 -17.99 -4.30
CA SER A 164 3.54 -19.19 -5.00
C SER A 164 2.35 -19.81 -4.27
N ILE A 165 2.43 -19.93 -2.94
CA ILE A 165 1.33 -20.44 -2.10
C ILE A 165 0.13 -19.47 -2.14
N ALA A 166 0.40 -18.18 -1.96
CA ALA A 166 -0.64 -17.15 -1.99
C ALA A 166 -1.40 -17.12 -3.32
N ARG A 167 -0.68 -17.27 -4.45
CA ARG A 167 -1.29 -17.29 -5.79
C ARG A 167 -2.26 -18.45 -5.95
N LEU A 168 -1.84 -19.68 -5.60
CA LEU A 168 -2.69 -20.86 -5.67
C LEU A 168 -3.95 -20.69 -4.81
N GLN A 169 -3.82 -20.15 -3.61
CA GLN A 169 -4.97 -19.90 -2.73
C GLN A 169 -5.91 -18.82 -3.28
N ILE A 170 -5.38 -17.72 -3.81
CA ILE A 170 -6.18 -16.66 -4.43
C ILE A 170 -6.96 -17.21 -5.64
N GLU A 171 -6.30 -17.98 -6.51
CA GLU A 171 -6.93 -18.60 -7.66
C GLU A 171 -8.05 -19.54 -7.24
N ASN A 172 -7.82 -20.39 -6.24
CA ASN A 172 -8.84 -21.30 -5.72
C ASN A 172 -10.05 -20.54 -5.14
N VAL A 173 -9.82 -19.50 -4.33
CA VAL A 173 -10.92 -18.72 -3.73
C VAL A 173 -11.71 -17.95 -4.80
N ILE A 174 -11.02 -17.35 -5.79
CA ILE A 174 -11.70 -16.61 -6.86
C ILE A 174 -12.47 -17.57 -7.76
N SER A 175 -11.91 -18.73 -8.14
CA SER A 175 -12.57 -19.74 -8.97
C SER A 175 -13.80 -20.35 -8.27
N ALA A 176 -13.67 -20.69 -6.99
CA ALA A 176 -14.80 -21.22 -6.20
C ALA A 176 -15.98 -20.23 -6.10
N LYS A 177 -15.70 -18.92 -6.13
CA LYS A 177 -16.76 -17.90 -6.10
C LYS A 177 -17.29 -17.51 -7.48
N GLN A 178 -16.61 -17.88 -8.56
CA GLN A 178 -17.08 -17.67 -9.92
C GLN A 178 -17.92 -18.82 -10.45
N SER A 179 -17.99 -19.97 -9.73
CA SER A 179 -18.80 -21.15 -10.05
C SER A 179 -19.98 -21.39 -9.08
N PRO A 180 -20.78 -20.40 -8.68
CA PRO A 180 -22.01 -20.65 -7.95
C PRO A 180 -23.16 -20.71 -8.96
N GLY A 181 -23.41 -21.82 -9.66
CA GLY A 181 -24.63 -21.88 -10.42
C GLY A 181 -24.73 -22.81 -11.63
N THR A 182 -23.95 -23.88 -11.74
CA THR A 182 -24.12 -24.78 -12.93
C THR A 182 -24.53 -26.21 -12.56
N ASN A 183 -24.78 -26.55 -11.30
CA ASN A 183 -25.06 -27.94 -10.90
C ASN A 183 -26.41 -28.16 -10.18
N LEU A 184 -27.44 -27.32 -10.40
CA LEU A 184 -28.75 -27.57 -9.80
C LEU A 184 -29.92 -27.67 -10.81
N GLU A 185 -29.68 -27.55 -12.12
CA GLU A 185 -30.78 -27.66 -13.09
C GLU A 185 -30.76 -28.91 -13.98
N SER A 186 -29.81 -29.84 -13.81
CA SER A 186 -29.77 -31.04 -14.66
C SER A 186 -30.35 -32.33 -14.02
N ASN A 187 -30.97 -32.25 -12.84
CA ASN A 187 -31.51 -33.46 -12.17
C ASN A 187 -33.02 -33.40 -11.85
N ILE A 188 -33.80 -32.53 -12.50
CA ILE A 188 -35.26 -32.58 -12.42
C ILE A 188 -35.82 -32.66 -13.84
N GLY A 189 -35.77 -33.83 -14.43
CA GLY A 189 -36.30 -34.02 -15.77
C GLY A 189 -36.12 -35.40 -16.36
N GLU A 190 -36.17 -36.46 -15.55
CA GLU A 190 -36.37 -37.84 -16.06
C GLU A 190 -37.06 -38.70 -15.00
N SER A 191 -38.35 -38.50 -14.84
CA SER A 191 -39.26 -39.50 -14.29
C SER A 191 -40.70 -39.07 -14.61
N GLU A 192 -41.12 -39.32 -15.85
CA GLU A 192 -42.49 -39.70 -16.23
C GLU A 192 -42.44 -40.56 -17.53
#